data_53878df6fbfd3c814a8a79c27e2f8397
#
_entry.id   53878df6fbfd3c814a8a79c27e2f8397
#
_cell.length_a   1.000
_cell.length_b   1.000
_cell.length_c   1.000
_cell.angle_alpha   90.00
_cell.angle_beta   90.00
_cell.angle_gamma   90.00
#
_symmetry.space_group_name_H-M   'P 1'
#
loop_
_entity.id
_entity.type
_entity.pdbx_description
1 polymer ?
#
loop_
_entity_poly.entity_id
_entity_poly.type
_entity_poly.pdbx_seq_one_letter_code
_entity_poly.pdbx_strand_id
1 'polypeptide(L)'
;MKFQFRLQKVLDLRKHEEENIKNQLAILAKELQIEKRNLYNLQLEQNKILSEINLLTGKTIDINELLWKRNYILKLDNEIMLQKKIIIQLENEHKNMIAKYIEITKKVK
;
A
#
# COMPACT_ATOMS: atom_id res chain seq x y z
N MET A 1 16.20 13.44 -44.53
CA MET A 1 15.05 14.04 -43.87
C MET A 1 14.06 13.02 -43.29
N LYS A 2 13.65 12.01 -44.03
CA LYS A 2 12.74 10.96 -43.53
C LYS A 2 13.34 10.15 -42.40
N PHE A 3 14.64 9.91 -42.41
CA PHE A 3 15.34 9.18 -41.35
C PHE A 3 15.33 9.94 -40.01
N GLN A 4 15.64 11.22 -40.06
CA GLN A 4 15.65 12.09 -38.87
C GLN A 4 14.25 12.22 -38.26
N PHE A 5 13.22 12.28 -39.11
CA PHE A 5 11.83 12.39 -38.67
C PHE A 5 11.38 11.11 -37.96
N ARG A 6 11.75 9.94 -38.46
CA ARG A 6 11.46 8.64 -37.84
C ARG A 6 12.19 8.50 -36.49
N LEU A 7 13.44 8.92 -36.45
CA LEU A 7 14.23 8.88 -35.23
C LEU A 7 13.61 9.76 -34.14
N GLN A 8 13.14 10.96 -34.53
CA GLN A 8 12.48 11.87 -33.62
C GLN A 8 11.18 11.29 -33.07
N LYS A 9 10.38 10.63 -33.91
CA LYS A 9 9.16 9.95 -33.51
C LYS A 9 9.43 8.84 -32.49
N VAL A 10 10.47 8.05 -32.70
CA VAL A 10 10.85 6.98 -31.78
C VAL A 10 11.29 7.53 -30.44
N LEU A 11 12.08 8.61 -30.44
CA LEU A 11 12.51 9.28 -29.21
C LEU A 11 11.34 9.88 -28.44
N ASP A 12 10.42 10.52 -29.13
CA ASP A 12 9.23 11.10 -28.52
C ASP A 12 8.34 10.01 -27.90
N LEU A 13 8.22 8.87 -28.57
CA LEU A 13 7.45 7.74 -28.08
C LEU A 13 8.08 7.15 -26.81
N ARG A 14 9.38 7.02 -26.78
CA ARG A 14 10.12 6.55 -25.60
C ARG A 14 9.98 7.49 -24.42
N LYS A 15 10.07 8.79 -24.66
CA LYS A 15 9.85 9.81 -23.63
C LYS A 15 8.43 9.73 -23.08
N HIS A 16 7.46 9.51 -23.94
CA HIS A 16 6.07 9.36 -23.54
C HIS A 16 5.86 8.13 -22.67
N GLU A 17 6.47 7.01 -23.02
CA GLU A 17 6.47 5.79 -22.21
C GLU A 17 7.12 6.02 -20.83
N GLU A 18 8.24 6.72 -20.81
CA GLU A 18 8.93 7.07 -19.57
C GLU A 18 8.04 7.91 -18.65
N GLU A 19 7.36 8.91 -19.20
CA GLU A 19 6.43 9.74 -18.44
C GLU A 19 5.25 8.95 -17.91
N ASN A 20 4.69 8.05 -18.71
CA ASN A 20 3.59 7.19 -18.30
C ASN A 20 3.97 6.32 -17.11
N ILE A 21 5.14 5.69 -17.16
CA ILE A 21 5.63 4.84 -16.08
C ILE A 21 5.91 5.68 -14.83
N LYS A 22 6.50 6.85 -15.00
CA LYS A 22 6.75 7.79 -13.92
C LYS A 22 5.45 8.18 -13.20
N ASN A 23 4.40 8.45 -13.98
CA ASN A 23 3.08 8.77 -13.44
C ASN A 23 2.47 7.58 -12.70
N GLN A 24 2.60 6.37 -13.25
CA GLN A 24 2.12 5.15 -12.62
C GLN A 24 2.86 4.86 -11.31
N LEU A 25 4.17 5.13 -11.27
CA LEU A 25 4.96 5.02 -10.04
C LEU A 25 4.45 5.97 -8.96
N ALA A 26 4.14 7.21 -9.33
CA ALA A 26 3.61 8.21 -8.40
C ALA A 26 2.26 7.77 -7.84
N ILE A 27 1.38 7.22 -8.67
CA ILE A 27 0.08 6.71 -8.25
C ILE A 27 0.24 5.53 -7.28
N LEU A 28 1.11 4.56 -7.61
CA LEU A 28 1.37 3.41 -6.76
C LEU A 28 1.98 3.82 -5.41
N ALA A 29 2.90 4.78 -5.42
CA ALA A 29 3.51 5.29 -4.19
C ALA A 29 2.45 5.92 -3.28
N LYS A 30 1.51 6.67 -3.86
CA LYS A 30 0.42 7.30 -3.13
C LYS A 30 -0.54 6.26 -2.55
N GLU A 31 -0.93 5.27 -3.36
CA GLU A 31 -1.79 4.17 -2.91
C GLU A 31 -1.15 3.40 -1.77
N LEU A 32 0.14 3.11 -1.88
CA LEU A 32 0.90 2.40 -0.86
C LEU A 32 0.92 3.19 0.45
N GLN A 33 1.08 4.50 0.37
CA GLN A 33 1.07 5.37 1.54
C GLN A 33 -0.30 5.39 2.22
N ILE A 34 -1.39 5.43 1.44
CA ILE A 34 -2.75 5.38 1.94
C ILE A 34 -3.01 4.04 2.65
N GLU A 35 -2.59 2.93 2.04
CA GLU A 35 -2.80 1.59 2.61
C GLU A 35 -1.98 1.38 3.88
N LYS A 36 -0.78 1.91 3.95
CA LYS A 36 0.03 1.89 5.18
C LYS A 36 -0.61 2.69 6.30
N ARG A 37 -1.24 3.82 5.97
CA ARG A 37 -1.99 4.62 6.94
C ARG A 37 -3.21 3.85 7.45
N ASN A 38 -3.92 3.17 6.56
CA ASN A 38 -5.06 2.33 6.93
C ASN A 38 -4.64 1.22 7.90
N LEU A 39 -3.52 0.57 7.64
CA LEU A 39 -2.96 -0.44 8.55
C LEU A 39 -2.64 0.16 9.92
N TYR A 40 -2.01 1.30 9.94
CA TYR A 40 -1.67 2.00 11.18
C TYR A 40 -2.92 2.31 12.00
N ASN A 41 -3.97 2.80 11.35
CA ASN A 41 -5.25 3.10 12.01
C ASN A 41 -5.90 1.84 12.59
N LEU A 42 -5.86 0.71 11.88
CA LEU A 42 -6.37 -0.56 12.37
C LEU A 42 -5.60 -1.03 13.62
N GLN A 43 -4.28 -0.89 13.59
CA GLN A 43 -3.42 -1.26 14.71
C GLN A 43 -3.66 -0.37 15.94
N LEU A 44 -3.87 0.93 15.71
CA LEU A 44 -4.22 1.86 16.78
C LEU A 44 -5.54 1.49 17.44
N GLU A 45 -6.54 1.17 16.65
CA GLU A 45 -7.86 0.78 17.14
C GLU A 45 -7.76 -0.51 17.96
N GLN A 46 -7.00 -1.50 17.49
CA GLN A 46 -6.77 -2.76 18.19
C GLN A 46 -6.09 -2.51 19.53
N ASN A 47 -5.05 -1.68 19.57
CA ASN A 47 -4.34 -1.33 20.80
C ASN A 47 -5.24 -0.62 21.80
N LYS A 48 -6.13 0.25 21.29
CA LYS A 48 -7.11 0.95 22.14
C LYS A 48 -8.03 -0.03 22.84
N ILE A 49 -8.55 -1.02 22.12
CA ILE A 49 -9.45 -2.03 22.68
C ILE A 49 -8.73 -2.95 23.63
N LEU A 50 -7.47 -3.34 23.32
CA LEU A 50 -6.64 -4.11 24.24
C LEU A 50 -6.41 -3.37 25.56
N SER A 51 -6.18 -2.05 25.49
CA SER A 51 -6.03 -1.22 26.68
C SER A 51 -7.33 -1.18 27.49
N GLU A 52 -8.47 -1.08 26.83
CA GLU A 52 -9.79 -1.11 27.50
C GLU A 52 -10.00 -2.44 28.22
N ILE A 53 -9.62 -3.56 27.62
CA ILE A 53 -9.71 -4.89 28.24
C ILE A 53 -8.82 -4.95 29.47
N ASN A 54 -7.58 -4.45 29.37
CA ASN A 54 -6.64 -4.42 30.50
C ASN A 54 -7.18 -3.58 31.68
N LEU A 55 -7.87 -2.49 31.38
CA LEU A 55 -8.49 -1.64 32.40
C LEU A 55 -9.68 -2.31 33.10
N LEU A 56 -10.33 -3.28 32.42
CA LEU A 56 -11.44 -4.03 32.98
C LEU A 56 -10.96 -5.11 33.97
N THR A 57 -9.70 -5.56 33.87
CA THR A 57 -9.15 -6.54 34.81
C THR A 57 -9.02 -5.94 36.21
N GLY A 58 -9.78 -6.47 37.19
CA GLY A 58 -9.82 -6.00 38.56
C GLY A 58 -11.10 -5.26 38.95
N LYS A 59 -12.01 -5.05 38.05
CA LYS A 59 -13.35 -4.51 38.30
C LYS A 59 -14.41 -5.58 38.08
N THR A 60 -15.64 -5.31 38.55
CA THR A 60 -16.77 -6.18 38.25
C THR A 60 -16.97 -6.19 36.74
N ILE A 61 -16.62 -7.30 36.08
CA ILE A 61 -16.62 -7.39 34.62
C ILE A 61 -17.96 -7.94 34.14
N ASP A 62 -18.57 -7.22 33.19
CA ASP A 62 -19.65 -7.77 32.39
C ASP A 62 -19.04 -8.72 31.35
N ILE A 63 -19.36 -10.01 31.51
CA ILE A 63 -18.84 -11.07 30.62
C ILE A 63 -19.22 -10.81 29.17
N ASN A 64 -20.43 -10.28 28.92
CA ASN A 64 -20.91 -9.98 27.56
C ASN A 64 -20.07 -8.89 26.91
N GLU A 65 -19.73 -7.84 27.65
CA GLU A 65 -18.88 -6.75 27.17
C GLU A 65 -17.47 -7.26 26.84
N LEU A 66 -16.90 -8.09 27.71
CA LEU A 66 -15.58 -8.67 27.50
C LEU A 66 -15.55 -9.56 26.26
N LEU A 67 -16.57 -10.41 26.06
CA LEU A 67 -16.69 -11.27 24.90
C LEU A 67 -16.83 -10.45 23.60
N TRP A 68 -17.61 -9.38 23.66
CA TRP A 68 -17.79 -8.49 22.50
C TRP A 68 -16.47 -7.84 22.10
N LYS A 69 -15.72 -7.32 23.07
CA LYS A 69 -14.42 -6.70 22.82
C LYS A 69 -13.42 -7.71 22.29
N ARG A 70 -13.39 -8.93 22.84
CA ARG A 70 -12.52 -10.00 22.39
C ARG A 70 -12.83 -10.40 20.94
N ASN A 71 -14.11 -10.54 20.61
CA ASN A 71 -14.53 -10.88 19.25
C ASN A 71 -14.17 -9.76 18.26
N TYR A 72 -14.27 -8.51 18.70
CA TYR A 72 -13.88 -7.36 17.89
C TYR A 72 -12.39 -7.35 17.60
N ILE A 73 -11.55 -7.71 18.58
CA ILE A 73 -10.09 -7.85 18.39
C ILE A 73 -9.79 -8.90 17.35
N LEU A 74 -10.48 -10.04 17.38
CA LEU A 74 -10.28 -11.11 16.39
C LEU A 74 -10.68 -10.63 15.00
N LYS A 75 -11.73 -9.86 14.88
CA LYS A 75 -12.15 -9.24 13.62
C LYS A 75 -11.06 -8.29 13.10
N LEU A 76 -10.50 -7.45 13.98
CA LEU A 76 -9.42 -6.53 13.62
C LEU A 76 -8.15 -7.28 13.21
N ASP A 77 -7.84 -8.39 13.87
CA ASP A 77 -6.70 -9.25 13.47
C ASP A 77 -6.82 -9.70 12.03
N ASN A 78 -8.03 -10.15 11.64
CA ASN A 78 -8.28 -10.58 10.26
C ASN A 78 -8.15 -9.41 9.28
N GLU A 79 -8.69 -8.25 9.62
CA GLU A 79 -8.60 -7.06 8.79
C GLU A 79 -7.15 -6.59 8.63
N ILE A 80 -6.37 -6.64 9.71
CA ILE A 80 -4.93 -6.32 9.70
C ILE A 80 -4.18 -7.29 8.79
N MET A 81 -4.48 -8.57 8.88
CA MET A 81 -3.85 -9.60 8.03
C MET A 81 -4.12 -9.34 6.55
N LEU A 82 -5.37 -9.05 6.20
CA LEU A 82 -5.76 -8.73 4.82
C LEU A 82 -5.09 -7.45 4.34
N GLN A 83 -5.03 -6.44 5.21
CA GLN A 83 -4.39 -5.16 4.87
C GLN A 83 -2.90 -5.33 4.60
N LYS A 84 -2.21 -6.16 5.39
CA LYS A 84 -0.80 -6.48 5.17
C LYS A 84 -0.58 -7.16 3.82
N LYS A 85 -1.47 -8.05 3.42
CA LYS A 85 -1.40 -8.70 2.10
C LYS A 85 -1.54 -7.70 0.96
N ILE A 86 -2.46 -6.74 1.10
CA ILE A 86 -2.66 -5.68 0.11
C ILE A 86 -1.37 -4.85 -0.03
N ILE A 87 -0.75 -4.48 1.10
CA ILE A 87 0.48 -3.70 1.10
C ILE A 87 1.62 -4.46 0.42
N ILE A 88 1.79 -5.75 0.72
CA ILE A 88 2.82 -6.58 0.10
C ILE A 88 2.63 -6.64 -1.42
N GLN A 89 1.39 -6.81 -1.87
CA GLN A 89 1.06 -6.83 -3.30
C GLN A 89 1.41 -5.50 -3.97
N LEU A 90 1.06 -4.38 -3.35
CA LEU A 90 1.38 -3.05 -3.86
C LEU A 90 2.90 -2.79 -3.87
N GLU A 91 3.60 -3.23 -2.85
CA GLU A 91 5.06 -3.13 -2.79
C GLU A 91 5.72 -3.90 -3.93
N ASN A 92 5.22 -5.10 -4.23
CA ASN A 92 5.72 -5.90 -5.35
C ASN A 92 5.44 -5.23 -6.70
N GLU A 93 4.24 -4.69 -6.89
CA GLU A 93 3.88 -3.95 -8.10
C GLU A 93 4.78 -2.72 -8.27
N HIS A 94 5.01 -1.99 -7.18
CA HIS A 94 5.88 -0.81 -7.17
C HIS A 94 7.32 -1.19 -7.55
N LYS A 95 7.83 -2.26 -6.98
CA LYS A 95 9.16 -2.79 -7.28
C LYS A 95 9.30 -3.18 -8.75
N ASN A 96 8.29 -3.87 -9.29
CA ASN A 96 8.27 -4.26 -10.70
C ASN A 96 8.22 -3.05 -11.62
N MET A 97 7.48 -2.03 -11.24
CA MET A 97 7.37 -0.80 -12.02
C MET A 97 8.67 0.00 -12.02
N ILE A 98 9.37 0.03 -10.88
CA ILE A 98 10.71 0.64 -10.79
C ILE A 98 11.68 -0.07 -11.73
N ALA A 99 11.64 -1.41 -11.78
CA ALA A 99 12.48 -2.19 -12.67
C ALA A 99 12.21 -1.84 -14.14
N LYS A 100 10.94 -1.68 -14.51
CA LYS A 100 10.55 -1.24 -15.86
C LYS A 100 11.06 0.16 -16.18
N TYR A 101 10.94 1.07 -15.22
CA TYR A 101 11.42 2.44 -15.39
C TYR A 101 12.91 2.49 -15.64
N ILE A 102 13.69 1.73 -14.87
CA ILE A 102 15.13 1.63 -15.03
C ILE A 102 15.49 1.07 -16.42
N GLU A 103 14.78 0.03 -16.86
CA GLU A 103 15.01 -0.58 -18.17
C GLU A 103 14.74 0.40 -19.30
N ILE A 104 13.64 1.16 -19.22
CA ILE A 104 13.28 2.15 -20.23
C ILE A 104 14.27 3.32 -20.25
N THR A 105 14.71 3.79 -19.08
CA THR A 105 15.70 4.88 -18.99
C THR A 105 17.02 4.46 -19.61
N LYS A 106 17.43 3.21 -19.46
CA LYS A 106 18.65 2.68 -20.12
C LYS A 106 18.53 2.69 -21.63
N LYS A 107 17.33 2.43 -22.18
CA LYS A 107 17.10 2.43 -23.62
C LYS A 107 17.11 3.83 -24.23
N VAL A 108 16.78 4.86 -23.44
CA VAL A 108 16.75 6.26 -23.89
C VAL A 108 18.16 6.87 -23.89
N LYS A 109 19.06 6.36 -23.09
CA LYS A 109 20.44 6.79 -23.06
C LYS A 109 21.30 5.96 -24.00
#